data_f5bc1cc1b14c8756a9fb41b4d6e8c96f
#
_entry.id   f5bc1cc1b14c8756a9fb41b4d6e8c96f
#
_cell.length_a   1.000
_cell.length_b   1.000
_cell.length_c   1.000
_cell.angle_alpha   90.00
_cell.angle_beta   90.00
_cell.angle_gamma   90.00
#
_symmetry.space_group_name_H-M   'P 1'
#
loop_
_entity.id
_entity.type
_entity.pdbx_description
1 polymer ?
#
loop_
_entity_poly.entity_id
_entity_poly.type
_entity_poly.pdbx_seq_one_letter_code
_entity_poly.pdbx_strand_id
1 'polypeptide(L)'
;MDKKNPFNINALSVLGNSFGAAAKAAGAVVGLLCLTLVSMPLLVSGHAMAAESPQPSFFNSVEVKSNDLTPFTKWLSALARYSKESAANVKFQCNSQEMHFCSYDDWLNFLKELEGKEPLVQLNEVNKRVNQAKYVTDTANWGQNDYWATPAEFMSKFGDCEDYAILKYLSLRRLGWKENDLRVVAVKDMNLKVGHAVLVVFFKHPQNGQILTLLLDNQIPNIVNDASIRHYQPVFSINKYFWWRHTPVPIN
;
A
#
# COMPACT_ATOMS: atom_id res chain seq x y z
N MET A 1 21.39 0.27 -21.90
CA MET A 1 20.02 0.54 -21.40
C MET A 1 20.16 1.09 -20.00
N ASP A 2 19.99 2.38 -19.86
CA ASP A 2 20.22 3.09 -18.59
C ASP A 2 19.03 2.82 -17.66
N LYS A 3 19.18 1.90 -16.71
CA LYS A 3 18.19 1.62 -15.67
C LYS A 3 18.24 2.74 -14.65
N LYS A 4 17.63 3.88 -14.95
CA LYS A 4 17.47 4.96 -13.97
C LYS A 4 16.52 4.49 -12.87
N ASN A 5 16.96 4.68 -11.64
CA ASN A 5 16.25 4.35 -10.40
C ASN A 5 14.88 5.06 -10.38
N PRO A 6 13.74 4.35 -10.43
CA PRO A 6 12.40 4.95 -10.44
C PRO A 6 12.04 5.62 -9.10
N PHE A 7 12.69 5.19 -8.00
CA PHE A 7 12.50 5.82 -6.70
C PHE A 7 13.66 6.75 -6.35
N ASN A 8 13.38 8.03 -6.14
CA ASN A 8 14.35 8.94 -5.56
C ASN A 8 14.50 8.66 -4.06
N ILE A 9 15.23 7.59 -3.73
CA ILE A 9 15.47 7.15 -2.34
C ILE A 9 16.18 8.26 -1.53
N ASN A 10 16.84 9.20 -2.18
CA ASN A 10 17.53 10.32 -1.52
C ASN A 10 16.56 11.36 -0.93
N ALA A 11 15.30 11.41 -1.37
CA ALA A 11 14.30 12.29 -0.77
C ALA A 11 13.91 11.87 0.66
N LEU A 12 14.12 10.61 1.03
CA LEU A 12 13.81 10.09 2.37
C LEU A 12 14.94 10.31 3.38
N SER A 13 16.16 10.60 2.95
CA SER A 13 17.27 10.93 3.87
C SER A 13 17.05 12.25 4.63
N VAL A 14 16.17 13.12 4.14
CA VAL A 14 15.82 14.40 4.77
C VAL A 14 14.84 14.22 5.93
N LEU A 15 14.12 13.11 6.01
CA LEU A 15 13.12 12.85 7.07
C LEU A 15 13.73 12.34 8.39
N GLY A 16 15.03 12.11 8.44
CA GLY A 16 15.72 11.56 9.61
C GLY A 16 15.91 12.49 10.81
N ASN A 17 15.71 13.80 10.67
CA ASN A 17 16.16 14.78 11.68
C ASN A 17 15.05 15.64 12.33
N SER A 18 13.76 15.33 12.18
CA SER A 18 12.68 16.18 12.70
C SER A 18 11.90 15.61 13.89
N PHE A 19 12.39 14.62 14.58
CA PHE A 19 11.77 14.14 15.82
C PHE A 19 12.60 14.53 17.04
N GLY A 20 12.44 15.82 17.46
CA GLY A 20 13.00 16.35 18.68
C GLY A 20 12.08 17.37 19.32
N ALA A 21 11.43 16.95 20.40
CA ALA A 21 10.97 17.74 21.55
C ALA A 21 10.04 18.95 21.33
N ALA A 22 8.81 18.85 21.88
CA ALA A 22 8.24 19.91 22.73
C ALA A 22 7.08 19.39 23.58
N ALA A 23 7.38 18.97 24.77
CA ALA A 23 6.43 18.98 25.88
C ALA A 23 6.60 20.31 26.62
N LYS A 24 5.57 21.13 26.68
CA LYS A 24 5.46 22.20 27.69
C LYS A 24 4.06 22.22 28.23
N ALA A 25 3.99 21.93 29.52
CA ALA A 25 2.86 22.10 30.39
C ALA A 25 2.54 23.58 30.61
N ALA A 26 1.28 23.96 30.69
CA ALA A 26 0.83 25.20 31.32
C ALA A 26 -0.41 24.85 32.16
N GLY A 27 -0.29 24.99 33.46
CA GLY A 27 -1.39 24.94 34.41
C GLY A 27 -2.02 26.32 34.59
N ALA A 28 -3.32 26.34 34.95
CA ALA A 28 -4.01 27.41 35.69
C ALA A 28 -5.34 26.83 36.20
N VAL A 29 -5.50 26.60 37.45
CA VAL A 29 -6.08 27.34 38.57
C VAL A 29 -7.58 27.63 38.47
N VAL A 30 -8.36 26.85 39.26
CA VAL A 30 -9.46 27.13 40.21
C VAL A 30 -10.66 27.98 39.80
N GLY A 31 -11.83 27.36 39.93
CA GLY A 31 -13.13 28.03 40.12
C GLY A 31 -14.15 27.02 40.67
N LEU A 32 -14.36 27.07 41.97
CA LEU A 32 -15.31 26.24 42.73
C LEU A 32 -16.73 26.81 42.58
N LEU A 33 -17.64 26.08 41.91
CA LEU A 33 -19.10 26.33 42.08
C LEU A 33 -19.81 24.99 42.24
N CYS A 34 -20.34 24.82 43.41
CA CYS A 34 -21.13 23.65 43.84
C CYS A 34 -22.55 23.77 43.27
N LEU A 35 -22.91 22.91 42.33
CA LEU A 35 -24.30 22.66 41.95
C LEU A 35 -24.52 21.15 41.91
N THR A 36 -25.29 20.67 42.84
CA THR A 36 -25.76 19.28 42.94
C THR A 36 -26.74 19.00 41.80
N LEU A 37 -26.27 18.31 40.78
CA LEU A 37 -27.12 17.70 39.77
C LEU A 37 -27.05 16.18 39.91
N VAL A 38 -28.22 15.58 40.12
CA VAL A 38 -28.46 14.14 40.13
C VAL A 38 -27.97 13.54 38.83
N SER A 39 -26.86 12.84 38.88
CA SER A 39 -26.27 12.16 37.72
C SER A 39 -26.90 10.78 37.54
N MET A 40 -27.76 10.68 36.56
CA MET A 40 -28.18 9.42 35.99
C MET A 40 -26.96 8.82 35.23
N PRO A 41 -26.52 7.59 35.50
CA PRO A 41 -25.41 7.01 34.74
C PRO A 41 -25.87 6.69 33.32
N LEU A 42 -25.42 7.47 32.35
CA LEU A 42 -25.44 7.04 30.95
C LEU A 42 -24.48 5.84 30.84
N LEU A 43 -25.02 4.65 30.67
CA LEU A 43 -24.28 3.48 30.22
C LEU A 43 -23.78 3.74 28.79
N VAL A 44 -22.64 4.38 28.66
CA VAL A 44 -21.89 4.40 27.40
C VAL A 44 -21.33 3.00 27.21
N SER A 45 -22.04 2.19 26.42
CA SER A 45 -21.47 0.92 25.91
C SER A 45 -20.28 1.27 25.02
N GLY A 46 -19.13 1.42 25.64
CA GLY A 46 -17.85 1.49 24.93
C GLY A 46 -17.64 0.17 24.21
N HIS A 47 -17.88 0.14 22.91
CA HIS A 47 -17.38 -0.92 22.07
C HIS A 47 -15.85 -0.80 22.14
N ALA A 48 -15.23 -1.63 22.96
CA ALA A 48 -13.80 -1.84 22.92
C ALA A 48 -13.48 -2.34 21.51
N MET A 49 -12.96 -1.46 20.66
CA MET A 49 -12.34 -1.91 19.41
C MET A 49 -11.22 -2.86 19.83
N ALA A 50 -11.39 -4.14 19.52
CA ALA A 50 -10.33 -5.13 19.73
C ALA A 50 -9.08 -4.57 19.06
N ALA A 51 -8.02 -4.38 19.84
CA ALA A 51 -6.73 -3.96 19.32
C ALA A 51 -6.31 -5.03 18.29
N GLU A 52 -6.27 -4.64 17.02
CA GLU A 52 -5.80 -5.51 15.95
C GLU A 52 -4.36 -5.92 16.27
N SER A 53 -4.09 -7.22 16.26
CA SER A 53 -2.73 -7.73 16.49
C SER A 53 -1.77 -7.05 15.51
N PRO A 54 -0.61 -6.59 15.97
CA PRO A 54 0.37 -5.99 15.08
C PRO A 54 0.77 -7.00 14.00
N GLN A 55 0.84 -6.55 12.75
CA GLN A 55 1.30 -7.39 11.65
C GLN A 55 2.79 -7.74 11.84
N PRO A 56 3.22 -8.94 11.41
CA PRO A 56 4.62 -9.32 11.52
C PRO A 56 5.50 -8.39 10.68
N SER A 57 6.71 -8.10 11.16
CA SER A 57 7.72 -7.46 10.33
C SER A 57 8.13 -8.39 9.19
N PHE A 58 8.59 -7.82 8.08
CA PHE A 58 8.97 -8.57 6.88
C PHE A 58 10.33 -8.11 6.32
N PHE A 59 10.90 -8.93 5.43
CA PHE A 59 12.23 -8.72 4.87
C PHE A 59 13.32 -8.47 5.93
N ASN A 60 13.21 -9.13 7.09
CA ASN A 60 14.15 -8.97 8.20
C ASN A 60 14.40 -7.50 8.55
N SER A 61 13.36 -6.72 8.76
CA SER A 61 13.43 -5.29 9.07
C SER A 61 12.74 -4.92 10.36
N VAL A 62 13.17 -3.82 10.97
CA VAL A 62 12.48 -3.15 12.06
C VAL A 62 11.63 -2.02 11.49
N GLU A 63 10.40 -1.90 11.96
CA GLU A 63 9.41 -0.95 11.46
C GLU A 63 9.14 0.18 12.46
N VAL A 64 9.07 1.42 11.96
CA VAL A 64 8.57 2.58 12.71
C VAL A 64 7.36 3.12 12.00
N LYS A 65 6.18 2.99 12.62
CA LYS A 65 4.88 3.39 12.09
C LYS A 65 4.61 4.89 12.30
N SER A 66 4.01 5.54 11.31
CA SER A 66 3.49 6.91 11.38
C SER A 66 2.15 7.01 10.65
N ASN A 67 1.30 7.93 11.09
CA ASN A 67 0.06 8.33 10.41
C ASN A 67 0.19 9.67 9.65
N ASP A 68 1.35 10.30 9.70
CA ASP A 68 1.62 11.50 8.91
C ASP A 68 2.02 11.11 7.49
N LEU A 69 1.06 11.18 6.57
CA LEU A 69 1.25 10.86 5.15
C LEU A 69 1.68 12.07 4.30
N THR A 70 1.86 13.24 4.89
CA THR A 70 2.22 14.46 4.16
C THR A 70 3.48 14.34 3.28
N PRO A 71 4.51 13.52 3.65
CA PRO A 71 5.67 13.32 2.79
C PRO A 71 5.37 12.53 1.50
N PHE A 72 4.22 11.81 1.45
CA PHE A 72 3.87 10.92 0.35
C PHE A 72 2.86 11.54 -0.61
N THR A 73 3.19 12.71 -1.15
CA THR A 73 2.30 13.51 -2.01
C THR A 73 1.83 12.76 -3.25
N LYS A 74 2.66 11.89 -3.84
CA LYS A 74 2.32 11.07 -5.00
C LYS A 74 1.27 10.02 -4.67
N TRP A 75 1.42 9.32 -3.53
CA TRP A 75 0.43 8.39 -3.00
C TRP A 75 -0.91 9.07 -2.74
N LEU A 76 -0.90 10.20 -2.03
CA LEU A 76 -2.11 10.98 -1.74
C LEU A 76 -2.78 11.48 -3.02
N SER A 77 -1.98 11.93 -4.00
CA SER A 77 -2.48 12.34 -5.32
C SER A 77 -3.10 11.17 -6.08
N ALA A 78 -2.45 10.00 -6.13
CA ALA A 78 -2.99 8.81 -6.78
C ALA A 78 -4.33 8.40 -6.18
N LEU A 79 -4.43 8.34 -4.85
CA LEU A 79 -5.70 8.02 -4.16
C LEU A 79 -6.79 9.07 -4.42
N ALA A 80 -6.44 10.35 -4.44
CA ALA A 80 -7.38 11.43 -4.72
C ALA A 80 -7.91 11.40 -6.18
N ARG A 81 -7.06 11.07 -7.15
CA ARG A 81 -7.47 10.87 -8.55
C ARG A 81 -8.32 9.61 -8.68
N TYR A 82 -7.90 8.50 -8.09
CA TYR A 82 -8.66 7.25 -8.09
C TYR A 82 -10.09 7.42 -7.54
N SER A 83 -10.28 8.19 -6.45
CA SER A 83 -11.61 8.44 -5.90
C SER A 83 -12.55 9.14 -6.90
N LYS A 84 -12.01 10.01 -7.75
CA LYS A 84 -12.77 10.67 -8.84
C LYS A 84 -13.06 9.73 -9.98
N GLU A 85 -12.10 8.87 -10.35
CA GLU A 85 -12.29 7.85 -11.40
C GLU A 85 -13.42 6.89 -11.04
N SER A 86 -13.46 6.37 -9.83
CA SER A 86 -14.53 5.47 -9.36
C SER A 86 -15.93 6.08 -9.52
N ALA A 87 -16.05 7.39 -9.44
CA ALA A 87 -17.31 8.13 -9.59
C ALA A 87 -17.62 8.54 -11.03
N ALA A 88 -16.64 8.55 -11.93
CA ALA A 88 -16.76 9.17 -13.24
C ALA A 88 -16.99 8.20 -14.42
N ASN A 89 -17.09 6.88 -14.18
CA ASN A 89 -17.21 5.87 -15.27
C ASN A 89 -16.17 6.08 -16.37
N VAL A 90 -14.90 6.04 -16.00
CA VAL A 90 -13.79 6.26 -16.92
C VAL A 90 -13.81 5.24 -18.06
N LYS A 91 -13.85 5.72 -19.30
CA LYS A 91 -13.77 4.90 -20.51
C LYS A 91 -12.45 5.17 -21.22
N PHE A 92 -11.76 4.11 -21.63
CA PHE A 92 -10.62 4.19 -22.53
C PHE A 92 -10.75 3.10 -23.60
N GLN A 93 -10.07 3.30 -24.73
CA GLN A 93 -10.15 2.36 -25.83
C GLN A 93 -9.04 1.33 -25.73
N CYS A 94 -9.40 0.09 -25.96
CA CYS A 94 -8.44 -1.01 -26.08
C CYS A 94 -7.79 -0.96 -27.46
N ASN A 95 -6.54 -0.53 -27.53
CA ASN A 95 -5.84 -0.34 -28.80
C ASN A 95 -4.86 -1.46 -29.15
N SER A 96 -4.67 -2.47 -28.28
CA SER A 96 -3.73 -3.55 -28.55
C SER A 96 -4.12 -4.86 -27.88
N GLN A 97 -3.66 -5.98 -28.45
CA GLN A 97 -3.75 -7.31 -27.87
C GLN A 97 -2.90 -7.45 -26.57
N GLU A 98 -2.11 -6.42 -26.25
CA GLU A 98 -1.26 -6.37 -25.06
C GLU A 98 -2.00 -5.84 -23.81
N MET A 99 -3.25 -5.35 -23.99
CA MET A 99 -4.06 -4.86 -22.88
C MET A 99 -4.93 -6.00 -22.34
N HIS A 100 -4.81 -6.25 -21.05
CA HIS A 100 -5.64 -7.29 -20.39
C HIS A 100 -6.88 -6.72 -19.73
N PHE A 101 -7.02 -5.41 -19.67
CA PHE A 101 -8.27 -4.72 -19.39
C PHE A 101 -8.53 -3.73 -20.52
N CYS A 102 -9.58 -3.96 -21.29
CA CYS A 102 -9.95 -3.09 -22.41
C CYS A 102 -10.80 -1.90 -21.99
N SER A 103 -11.21 -1.85 -20.73
CA SER A 103 -11.96 -0.74 -20.14
C SER A 103 -11.89 -0.80 -18.62
N TYR A 104 -12.29 0.28 -17.99
CA TYR A 104 -12.47 0.29 -16.54
C TYR A 104 -13.54 -0.71 -16.10
N ASP A 105 -14.60 -0.88 -16.92
CA ASP A 105 -15.65 -1.85 -16.67
C ASP A 105 -15.14 -3.30 -16.76
N ASP A 106 -14.19 -3.61 -17.65
CA ASP A 106 -13.58 -4.93 -17.71
C ASP A 106 -12.84 -5.27 -16.41
N TRP A 107 -12.13 -4.31 -15.85
CA TRP A 107 -11.50 -4.47 -14.54
C TRP A 107 -12.52 -4.69 -13.45
N LEU A 108 -13.62 -3.92 -13.44
CA LEU A 108 -14.69 -4.09 -12.45
C LEU A 108 -15.38 -5.46 -12.61
N ASN A 109 -15.64 -5.90 -13.82
CA ASN A 109 -16.23 -7.21 -14.10
C ASN A 109 -15.28 -8.35 -13.65
N PHE A 110 -14.00 -8.23 -13.96
CA PHE A 110 -12.99 -9.16 -13.47
C PHE A 110 -13.00 -9.26 -11.93
N LEU A 111 -13.04 -8.14 -11.23
CA LEU A 111 -13.11 -8.15 -9.77
C LEU A 111 -14.42 -8.77 -9.28
N LYS A 112 -15.55 -8.47 -9.93
CA LYS A 112 -16.85 -9.07 -9.60
C LYS A 112 -16.84 -10.60 -9.74
N GLU A 113 -16.15 -11.15 -10.74
CA GLU A 113 -15.97 -12.60 -10.90
C GLU A 113 -15.15 -13.23 -9.76
N LEU A 114 -14.33 -12.43 -9.08
CA LEU A 114 -13.52 -12.87 -7.94
C LEU A 114 -14.22 -12.67 -6.59
N GLU A 115 -15.34 -11.95 -6.53
CA GLU A 115 -16.10 -11.78 -5.29
C GLU A 115 -16.54 -13.13 -4.73
N GLY A 116 -16.33 -13.34 -3.43
CA GLY A 116 -16.68 -14.59 -2.75
C GLY A 116 -15.78 -15.80 -3.07
N LYS A 117 -14.77 -15.65 -3.96
CA LYS A 117 -13.78 -16.72 -4.16
C LYS A 117 -12.85 -16.82 -2.95
N GLU A 118 -12.24 -17.99 -2.78
CA GLU A 118 -11.23 -18.23 -1.76
C GLU A 118 -10.12 -17.16 -1.82
N PRO A 119 -9.65 -16.65 -0.68
CA PRO A 119 -8.71 -15.53 -0.64
C PRO A 119 -7.42 -15.76 -1.46
N LEU A 120 -6.84 -16.97 -1.43
CA LEU A 120 -5.66 -17.28 -2.24
C LEU A 120 -5.95 -17.27 -3.75
N VAL A 121 -7.18 -17.64 -4.15
CA VAL A 121 -7.61 -17.53 -5.55
C VAL A 121 -7.66 -16.06 -5.96
N GLN A 122 -8.26 -15.18 -5.12
CA GLN A 122 -8.29 -13.73 -5.39
C GLN A 122 -6.87 -13.18 -5.55
N LEU A 123 -5.94 -13.51 -4.63
CA LEU A 123 -4.55 -13.04 -4.70
C LEU A 123 -3.86 -13.49 -6.00
N ASN A 124 -3.98 -14.78 -6.33
CA ASN A 124 -3.33 -15.35 -7.52
C ASN A 124 -3.89 -14.74 -8.82
N GLU A 125 -5.21 -14.64 -8.94
CA GLU A 125 -5.83 -14.10 -10.15
C GLU A 125 -5.53 -12.59 -10.32
N VAL A 126 -5.58 -11.80 -9.23
CA VAL A 126 -5.19 -10.38 -9.28
C VAL A 126 -3.71 -10.25 -9.67
N ASN A 127 -2.80 -11.00 -9.03
CA ASN A 127 -1.38 -10.94 -9.36
C ASN A 127 -1.13 -11.32 -10.81
N LYS A 128 -1.67 -12.46 -11.26
CA LYS A 128 -1.52 -12.97 -12.61
C LYS A 128 -2.06 -11.99 -13.65
N ARG A 129 -3.29 -11.48 -13.47
CA ARG A 129 -3.94 -10.58 -14.43
C ARG A 129 -3.20 -9.25 -14.55
N VAL A 130 -2.80 -8.65 -13.45
CA VAL A 130 -2.05 -7.38 -13.45
C VAL A 130 -0.66 -7.57 -14.05
N ASN A 131 0.03 -8.70 -13.75
CA ASN A 131 1.37 -8.97 -14.27
C ASN A 131 1.42 -9.24 -15.79
N GLN A 132 0.28 -9.45 -16.44
CA GLN A 132 0.22 -9.51 -17.90
C GLN A 132 0.44 -8.16 -18.56
N ALA A 133 0.36 -7.02 -17.83
CA ALA A 133 0.58 -5.68 -18.36
C ALA A 133 2.00 -5.53 -18.94
N LYS A 134 2.09 -4.72 -19.98
CA LYS A 134 3.38 -4.30 -20.50
C LYS A 134 4.06 -3.35 -19.50
N TYR A 135 5.33 -3.61 -19.18
CA TYR A 135 6.11 -2.68 -18.36
C TYR A 135 6.53 -1.47 -19.17
N VAL A 136 6.15 -0.28 -18.74
CA VAL A 136 6.51 0.99 -19.37
C VAL A 136 6.94 1.97 -18.29
N THR A 137 8.13 2.55 -18.44
CA THR A 137 8.64 3.51 -17.46
C THR A 137 7.89 4.83 -17.49
N ASP A 138 7.82 5.50 -16.38
CA ASP A 138 7.19 6.82 -16.23
C ASP A 138 7.71 7.86 -17.21
N THR A 139 9.02 7.88 -17.43
CA THR A 139 9.64 8.79 -18.40
C THR A 139 9.07 8.57 -19.81
N ALA A 140 8.83 7.32 -20.20
CA ALA A 140 8.25 7.01 -21.49
C ALA A 140 6.75 7.35 -21.58
N ASN A 141 6.00 7.10 -20.48
CA ASN A 141 4.56 7.33 -20.42
C ASN A 141 4.17 8.80 -20.20
N TRP A 142 4.88 9.46 -19.28
CA TRP A 142 4.45 10.73 -18.70
C TRP A 142 5.44 11.87 -18.95
N GLY A 143 6.62 11.58 -19.53
CA GLY A 143 7.69 12.56 -19.70
C GLY A 143 8.30 13.08 -18.41
N GLN A 144 8.02 12.42 -17.30
CA GLN A 144 8.50 12.76 -15.95
C GLN A 144 8.95 11.50 -15.21
N ASN A 145 9.71 11.66 -14.14
CA ASN A 145 10.15 10.53 -13.33
C ASN A 145 9.15 10.29 -12.19
N ASP A 146 8.90 9.02 -11.86
CA ASP A 146 8.22 8.58 -10.65
C ASP A 146 6.80 9.19 -10.53
N TYR A 147 5.93 8.85 -11.48
CA TYR A 147 4.50 9.18 -11.51
C TYR A 147 3.70 7.96 -11.05
N TRP A 148 2.91 8.09 -10.01
CA TRP A 148 2.10 7.02 -9.45
C TRP A 148 0.73 7.00 -10.10
N ALA A 149 0.55 6.08 -11.05
CA ALA A 149 -0.68 5.98 -11.82
C ALA A 149 -1.84 5.39 -11.02
N THR A 150 -3.03 5.85 -11.36
CA THR A 150 -4.29 5.25 -10.90
C THR A 150 -4.62 4.01 -11.73
N PRO A 151 -5.62 3.19 -11.34
CA PRO A 151 -6.07 2.07 -12.16
C PRO A 151 -6.42 2.45 -13.60
N ALA A 152 -7.18 3.53 -13.83
CA ALA A 152 -7.54 3.95 -15.17
C ALA A 152 -6.33 4.44 -15.98
N GLU A 153 -5.43 5.18 -15.35
CA GLU A 153 -4.18 5.64 -15.97
C GLU A 153 -3.29 4.47 -16.36
N PHE A 154 -3.10 3.50 -15.46
CA PHE A 154 -2.34 2.27 -15.73
C PHE A 154 -2.97 1.44 -16.85
N MET A 155 -4.28 1.24 -16.84
CA MET A 155 -4.96 0.48 -17.88
C MET A 155 -4.93 1.18 -19.23
N SER A 156 -4.83 2.51 -19.26
CA SER A 156 -4.77 3.27 -20.53
C SER A 156 -3.37 3.39 -21.13
N LYS A 157 -2.33 3.35 -20.30
CA LYS A 157 -0.95 3.63 -20.72
C LYS A 157 0.09 2.62 -20.26
N PHE A 158 -0.32 1.62 -19.43
CA PHE A 158 0.59 0.77 -18.67
C PHE A 158 1.36 1.57 -17.60
N GLY A 159 2.39 0.98 -17.02
CA GLY A 159 3.16 1.63 -15.97
C GLY A 159 4.41 0.84 -15.57
N ASP A 160 5.04 1.29 -14.50
CA ASP A 160 6.18 0.61 -13.92
C ASP A 160 5.86 -0.01 -12.53
N CYS A 161 6.88 -0.33 -11.72
CA CYS A 161 6.70 -1.25 -10.60
C CYS A 161 5.68 -0.77 -9.55
N GLU A 162 5.66 0.53 -9.23
CA GLU A 162 4.70 1.06 -8.26
C GLU A 162 3.27 1.01 -8.76
N ASP A 163 3.07 1.21 -10.05
CA ASP A 163 1.73 1.20 -10.66
C ASP A 163 1.12 -0.20 -10.63
N TYR A 164 1.94 -1.25 -10.86
CA TYR A 164 1.51 -2.64 -10.64
C TYR A 164 1.11 -2.87 -9.20
N ALA A 165 1.92 -2.41 -8.25
CA ALA A 165 1.64 -2.58 -6.83
C ALA A 165 0.36 -1.82 -6.41
N ILE A 166 0.15 -0.60 -6.91
CA ILE A 166 -1.03 0.23 -6.67
C ILE A 166 -2.29 -0.43 -7.25
N LEU A 167 -2.25 -0.91 -8.51
CA LEU A 167 -3.40 -1.56 -9.11
C LEU A 167 -3.77 -2.84 -8.37
N LYS A 168 -2.80 -3.67 -7.98
CA LYS A 168 -3.05 -4.86 -7.15
C LYS A 168 -3.65 -4.50 -5.80
N TYR A 169 -3.09 -3.50 -5.11
CA TYR A 169 -3.60 -3.00 -3.84
C TYR A 169 -5.05 -2.53 -3.96
N LEU A 170 -5.38 -1.68 -4.92
CA LEU A 170 -6.72 -1.15 -5.12
C LEU A 170 -7.71 -2.24 -5.57
N SER A 171 -7.27 -3.22 -6.35
CA SER A 171 -8.07 -4.40 -6.72
C SER A 171 -8.47 -5.20 -5.50
N LEU A 172 -7.52 -5.53 -4.63
CA LEU A 172 -7.80 -6.27 -3.40
C LEU A 172 -8.65 -5.47 -2.41
N ARG A 173 -8.43 -4.15 -2.32
CA ARG A 173 -9.30 -3.28 -1.52
C ARG A 173 -10.75 -3.31 -2.00
N ARG A 174 -11.00 -3.34 -3.31
CA ARG A 174 -12.35 -3.48 -3.88
C ARG A 174 -12.96 -4.86 -3.62
N LEU A 175 -12.15 -5.91 -3.55
CA LEU A 175 -12.57 -7.27 -3.16
C LEU A 175 -12.86 -7.40 -1.66
N GLY A 176 -12.73 -6.33 -0.87
CA GLY A 176 -13.05 -6.33 0.55
C GLY A 176 -11.89 -6.68 1.48
N TRP A 177 -10.67 -6.86 0.96
CA TRP A 177 -9.49 -7.06 1.81
C TRP A 177 -9.30 -5.87 2.76
N LYS A 178 -8.94 -6.15 4.01
CA LYS A 178 -8.77 -5.10 5.01
C LYS A 178 -7.56 -4.23 4.69
N GLU A 179 -7.66 -2.96 5.03
CA GLU A 179 -6.56 -2.00 4.84
C GLU A 179 -5.28 -2.41 5.54
N ASN A 180 -5.40 -2.94 6.75
CA ASN A 180 -4.26 -3.36 7.55
C ASN A 180 -3.55 -4.62 7.01
N ASP A 181 -4.19 -5.36 6.13
CA ASP A 181 -3.63 -6.55 5.52
C ASP A 181 -2.82 -6.25 4.25
N LEU A 182 -2.78 -5.00 3.79
CA LEU A 182 -2.17 -4.61 2.52
C LEU A 182 -1.19 -3.46 2.70
N ARG A 183 0.01 -3.58 2.09
CA ARG A 183 0.99 -2.49 2.04
C ARG A 183 1.69 -2.46 0.69
N VAL A 184 1.69 -1.30 0.04
CA VAL A 184 2.63 -1.01 -1.05
C VAL A 184 3.99 -0.76 -0.42
N VAL A 185 5.01 -1.45 -0.90
CA VAL A 185 6.35 -1.47 -0.29
C VAL A 185 7.39 -1.04 -1.29
N ALA A 186 8.11 0.02 -0.97
CA ALA A 186 9.33 0.40 -1.68
C ALA A 186 10.51 -0.42 -1.14
N VAL A 187 11.20 -1.10 -2.02
CA VAL A 187 12.38 -1.89 -1.70
C VAL A 187 13.58 -1.46 -2.54
N LYS A 188 14.76 -1.70 -2.04
CA LYS A 188 15.99 -1.71 -2.82
C LYS A 188 16.29 -3.14 -3.23
N ASP A 189 16.30 -3.41 -4.52
CA ASP A 189 16.79 -4.68 -5.05
C ASP A 189 18.31 -4.68 -4.98
N MET A 190 18.88 -5.52 -4.12
CA MET A 190 20.32 -5.58 -3.88
C MET A 190 21.07 -6.30 -5.00
N ASN A 191 20.38 -7.14 -5.79
CA ASN A 191 20.96 -7.80 -6.95
C ASN A 191 21.07 -6.84 -8.13
N LEU A 192 19.98 -6.12 -8.43
CA LEU A 192 19.93 -5.18 -9.56
C LEU A 192 20.43 -3.78 -9.18
N LYS A 193 20.57 -3.47 -7.89
CA LYS A 193 20.97 -2.16 -7.32
C LYS A 193 20.07 -1.01 -7.74
N VAL A 194 18.77 -1.29 -7.88
CA VAL A 194 17.73 -0.31 -8.24
C VAL A 194 16.63 -0.28 -7.20
N GLY A 195 15.84 0.78 -7.19
CA GLY A 195 14.58 0.82 -6.46
C GLY A 195 13.54 -0.06 -7.14
N HIS A 196 12.64 -0.63 -6.35
CA HIS A 196 11.53 -1.44 -6.83
C HIS A 196 10.33 -1.29 -5.91
N ALA A 197 9.14 -1.58 -6.40
CA ALA A 197 7.91 -1.55 -5.59
C ALA A 197 7.13 -2.86 -5.76
N VAL A 198 6.58 -3.32 -4.65
CA VAL A 198 5.81 -4.57 -4.57
C VAL A 198 4.59 -4.38 -3.67
N LEU A 199 3.62 -5.28 -3.80
CA LEU A 199 2.53 -5.38 -2.82
C LEU A 199 2.84 -6.49 -1.83
N VAL A 200 2.82 -6.17 -0.54
CA VAL A 200 2.84 -7.14 0.56
C VAL A 200 1.42 -7.32 1.08
N VAL A 201 1.05 -8.59 1.28
CA VAL A 201 -0.24 -9.00 1.82
C VAL A 201 -0.03 -9.85 3.07
N PHE A 202 -0.62 -9.44 4.19
CA PHE A 202 -0.67 -10.24 5.42
C PHE A 202 -1.87 -11.18 5.35
N PHE A 203 -1.61 -12.39 4.95
CA PHE A 203 -2.64 -13.42 4.76
C PHE A 203 -2.78 -14.27 6.00
N LYS A 204 -3.95 -14.20 6.65
CA LYS A 204 -4.27 -15.09 7.77
C LYS A 204 -4.78 -16.43 7.23
N HIS A 205 -4.00 -17.47 7.43
CA HIS A 205 -4.36 -18.83 6.99
C HIS A 205 -5.63 -19.32 7.70
N PRO A 206 -6.68 -19.73 6.97
CA PRO A 206 -8.00 -19.99 7.55
C PRO A 206 -8.02 -21.18 8.52
N GLN A 207 -7.15 -22.18 8.32
CA GLN A 207 -7.16 -23.41 9.11
C GLN A 207 -6.39 -23.29 10.44
N ASN A 208 -5.29 -22.56 10.48
CA ASN A 208 -4.41 -22.51 11.66
C ASN A 208 -4.23 -21.11 12.24
N GLY A 209 -4.79 -20.07 11.59
CA GLY A 209 -4.70 -18.69 12.03
C GLY A 209 -3.32 -18.04 11.86
N GLN A 210 -2.34 -18.75 11.29
CA GLN A 210 -1.00 -18.24 11.02
C GLN A 210 -1.07 -17.08 10.03
N ILE A 211 -0.35 -15.98 10.29
CA ILE A 211 -0.20 -14.89 9.36
C ILE A 211 1.02 -15.17 8.48
N LEU A 212 0.78 -15.27 7.18
CA LEU A 212 1.80 -15.39 6.15
C LEU A 212 1.99 -14.01 5.50
N THR A 213 3.22 -13.60 5.33
CA THR A 213 3.57 -12.38 4.59
C THR A 213 3.82 -12.77 3.14
N LEU A 214 2.85 -12.47 2.28
CA LEU A 214 2.86 -12.83 0.87
C LEU A 214 3.25 -11.63 0.02
N LEU A 215 4.07 -11.89 -1.00
CA LEU A 215 4.57 -10.90 -1.94
C LEU A 215 3.92 -11.08 -3.30
N LEU A 216 3.30 -10.01 -3.80
CA LEU A 216 2.76 -9.89 -5.15
C LEU A 216 3.64 -8.91 -5.94
N ASP A 217 4.49 -9.47 -6.77
CA ASP A 217 5.51 -8.75 -7.54
C ASP A 217 5.22 -8.83 -9.04
N ASN A 218 5.60 -7.81 -9.82
CA ASN A 218 5.52 -7.87 -11.27
C ASN A 218 6.74 -8.55 -11.91
N GLN A 219 7.83 -8.71 -11.17
CA GLN A 219 9.05 -9.41 -11.62
C GLN A 219 9.03 -10.91 -11.24
N ILE A 220 8.24 -11.31 -10.25
CA ILE A 220 8.11 -12.69 -9.78
C ILE A 220 6.70 -13.19 -10.12
N PRO A 221 6.56 -14.15 -11.08
CA PRO A 221 5.24 -14.57 -11.55
C PRO A 221 4.33 -15.15 -10.47
N ASN A 222 4.91 -15.93 -9.56
CA ASN A 222 4.17 -16.61 -8.49
C ASN A 222 4.17 -15.75 -7.22
N ILE A 223 3.10 -15.85 -6.43
CA ILE A 223 3.08 -15.32 -5.09
C ILE A 223 4.05 -16.12 -4.23
N VAL A 224 4.89 -15.43 -3.49
CA VAL A 224 5.92 -16.03 -2.64
C VAL A 224 5.84 -15.47 -1.22
N ASN A 225 6.37 -16.21 -0.25
CA ASN A 225 6.54 -15.70 1.11
C ASN A 225 7.77 -14.78 1.15
N ASP A 226 7.71 -13.70 1.91
CA ASP A 226 8.80 -12.73 2.06
C ASP A 226 10.11 -13.39 2.53
N ALA A 227 10.03 -14.41 3.37
CA ALA A 227 11.20 -15.14 3.86
C ALA A 227 12.02 -15.83 2.74
N SER A 228 11.40 -16.08 1.57
CA SER A 228 12.10 -16.63 0.40
C SER A 228 12.87 -15.57 -0.40
N ILE A 229 12.62 -14.28 -0.17
CA ILE A 229 13.21 -13.15 -0.89
C ILE A 229 14.30 -12.52 -0.04
N ARG A 230 15.56 -12.77 -0.37
CA ARG A 230 16.72 -12.31 0.41
C ARG A 230 17.40 -11.06 -0.15
N HIS A 231 17.04 -10.67 -1.37
CA HIS A 231 17.69 -9.55 -2.07
C HIS A 231 16.87 -8.25 -2.02
N TYR A 232 15.69 -8.25 -1.41
CA TYR A 232 14.92 -7.02 -1.19
C TYR A 232 15.20 -6.45 0.19
N GLN A 233 15.67 -5.22 0.20
CA GLN A 233 15.83 -4.41 1.40
C GLN A 233 14.69 -3.38 1.44
N PRO A 234 13.73 -3.49 2.37
CA PRO A 234 12.62 -2.57 2.43
C PRO A 234 13.11 -1.20 2.91
N VAL A 235 12.55 -0.14 2.33
CA VAL A 235 12.82 1.26 2.66
C VAL A 235 11.66 1.85 3.42
N PHE A 236 10.47 1.77 2.82
CA PHE A 236 9.22 2.12 3.47
C PHE A 236 8.09 1.23 2.94
N SER A 237 7.02 1.14 3.72
CA SER A 237 5.74 0.60 3.26
C SER A 237 4.62 1.58 3.59
N ILE A 238 3.53 1.54 2.81
CA ILE A 238 2.45 2.50 2.93
C ILE A 238 1.11 1.84 2.63
N ASN A 239 0.07 2.30 3.33
CA ASN A 239 -1.32 2.06 2.98
C ASN A 239 -2.13 3.38 3.07
N LYS A 240 -3.44 3.32 3.00
CA LYS A 240 -4.29 4.52 3.01
C LYS A 240 -4.14 5.38 4.26
N TYR A 241 -3.81 4.80 5.42
CA TYR A 241 -3.85 5.50 6.71
C TYR A 241 -2.50 5.65 7.39
N PHE A 242 -1.52 4.81 7.02
CA PHE A 242 -0.24 4.73 7.70
C PHE A 242 0.88 4.48 6.71
N TRP A 243 2.07 4.82 7.15
CA TRP A 243 3.30 4.37 6.53
C TRP A 243 4.27 3.86 7.60
N TRP A 244 5.21 3.05 7.18
CA TRP A 244 6.24 2.46 8.05
C TRP A 244 7.59 2.69 7.40
N ARG A 245 8.52 3.24 8.18
CA ARG A 245 9.92 3.27 7.79
C ARG A 245 10.53 1.94 8.19
N HIS A 246 11.32 1.34 7.30
CA HIS A 246 12.02 0.10 7.54
C HIS A 246 13.51 0.34 7.71
N THR A 247 14.11 -0.37 8.67
CA THR A 247 15.56 -0.43 8.88
C THR A 247 15.98 -1.90 8.97
N PRO A 248 17.10 -2.32 8.33
CA PRO A 248 17.59 -3.69 8.47
C PRO A 248 17.84 -4.04 9.93
N VAL A 249 17.54 -5.29 10.29
CA VAL A 249 17.99 -5.81 11.59
C VAL A 249 19.50 -5.95 11.54
N PRO A 250 20.26 -5.43 12.54
CA PRO A 250 21.70 -5.64 12.62
C PRO A 250 22.02 -7.14 12.63
N ILE A 251 22.97 -7.55 11.78
CA ILE A 251 23.52 -8.90 11.86
C ILE A 251 24.51 -8.90 13.03
N ASN A 252 24.15 -9.58 14.12
CA ASN A 252 25.07 -9.82 15.25
C ASN A 252 26.10 -10.88 14.89
#